data_fb20b1cea557c6eaf21203387b04f8c3
#
_entry.id   fb20b1cea557c6eaf21203387b04f8c3
#
_cell.length_a   1.000
_cell.length_b   1.000
_cell.length_c   1.000
_cell.angle_alpha   90.00
_cell.angle_beta   90.00
_cell.angle_gamma   90.00
#
_symmetry.space_group_name_H-M   'P 1'
#
loop_
_entity.id
_entity.type
_entity.pdbx_description
1 polymer ?
#
loop_
_entity_poly.entity_id
_entity_poly.type
_entity_poly.pdbx_seq_one_letter_code
_entity_poly.pdbx_strand_id
1 'polypeptide(L)'
;MSSGYDEPLDPEECLRLLASRSVARLAFASTAGDVLVLPVSYRVDDSCVLVFATSGSGVLARLAHGERVSVQVDDVSEELHNGWSVLAHGHATAYKGDVSPQAWIAGHDEVVIGIELDRLTGRAVSAFG
;
A
#
# COMPACT_ATOMS: atom_id res chain seq x y z
N MET A 1 -28.66 16.02 -17.67
CA MET A 1 -27.82 16.33 -16.48
C MET A 1 -27.11 15.08 -16.04
N SER A 2 -25.81 15.08 -16.11
CA SER A 2 -25.06 13.93 -15.60
C SER A 2 -24.93 14.03 -14.09
N SER A 3 -25.16 12.93 -13.43
CA SER A 3 -24.89 12.81 -11.99
C SER A 3 -23.65 11.96 -11.83
N GLY A 4 -22.75 12.41 -10.99
CA GLY A 4 -21.60 11.64 -10.60
C GLY A 4 -21.99 10.44 -9.75
N TYR A 5 -21.01 9.61 -9.43
CA TYR A 5 -21.18 8.54 -8.46
C TYR A 5 -20.02 8.51 -7.49
N ASP A 6 -20.27 7.95 -6.33
CA ASP A 6 -19.30 7.68 -5.30
C ASP A 6 -19.68 6.33 -4.69
N GLU A 7 -19.02 5.28 -5.14
CA GLU A 7 -19.39 3.91 -4.82
C GLU A 7 -18.29 3.20 -4.03
N PRO A 8 -18.64 2.47 -2.97
CA PRO A 8 -17.67 1.61 -2.32
C PRO A 8 -17.31 0.44 -3.22
N LEU A 9 -16.04 0.02 -3.13
CA LEU A 9 -15.55 -1.17 -3.82
C LEU A 9 -15.58 -2.35 -2.85
N ASP A 10 -15.90 -3.55 -3.37
CA ASP A 10 -15.85 -4.73 -2.53
C ASP A 10 -14.40 -5.15 -2.25
N PRO A 11 -14.14 -5.97 -1.22
CA PRO A 11 -12.77 -6.36 -0.85
C PRO A 11 -11.99 -7.05 -1.96
N GLU A 12 -12.65 -7.84 -2.79
CA GLU A 12 -12.01 -8.56 -3.89
C GLU A 12 -11.52 -7.59 -4.95
N GLU A 13 -12.33 -6.61 -5.32
CA GLU A 13 -11.93 -5.54 -6.24
C GLU A 13 -10.82 -4.69 -5.66
N CYS A 14 -10.89 -4.37 -4.37
CA CYS A 14 -9.82 -3.65 -3.68
C CYS A 14 -8.48 -4.38 -3.79
N LEU A 15 -8.48 -5.68 -3.56
CA LEU A 15 -7.26 -6.47 -3.65
C LEU A 15 -6.72 -6.51 -5.09
N ARG A 16 -7.60 -6.67 -6.06
CA ARG A 16 -7.23 -6.65 -7.48
C ARG A 16 -6.57 -5.32 -7.87
N LEU A 17 -7.15 -4.21 -7.46
CA LEU A 17 -6.62 -2.88 -7.74
C LEU A 17 -5.30 -2.64 -7.02
N LEU A 18 -5.19 -3.05 -5.77
CA LEU A 18 -3.95 -2.96 -5.02
C LEU A 18 -2.83 -3.76 -5.72
N ALA A 19 -3.12 -4.97 -6.16
CA ALA A 19 -2.14 -5.81 -6.84
C ALA A 19 -1.77 -5.29 -8.24
N SER A 20 -2.59 -4.42 -8.84
CA SER A 20 -2.35 -3.86 -10.17
C SER A 20 -1.35 -2.71 -10.18
N ARG A 21 -0.98 -2.17 -9.01
CA ARG A 21 -0.05 -1.06 -8.89
C ARG A 21 1.30 -1.53 -8.37
N SER A 22 2.31 -0.67 -8.48
CA SER A 22 3.67 -0.99 -8.04
C SER A 22 4.22 -0.02 -7.00
N VAL A 23 3.55 1.10 -6.76
CA VAL A 23 3.96 2.08 -5.75
C VAL A 23 2.75 2.41 -4.88
N ALA A 24 2.94 2.36 -3.58
CA ALA A 24 1.92 2.71 -2.60
C ALA A 24 2.46 3.75 -1.63
N ARG A 25 1.57 4.45 -0.97
CA ARG A 25 1.89 5.31 0.18
C ARG A 25 1.71 4.49 1.44
N LEU A 26 2.78 4.36 2.20
CA LEU A 26 2.79 3.63 3.47
C LEU A 26 2.72 4.64 4.61
N ALA A 27 1.73 4.49 5.46
CA ALA A 27 1.50 5.34 6.63
C ALA A 27 1.76 4.54 7.91
N PHE A 28 2.55 5.10 8.80
CA PHE A 28 2.90 4.46 10.07
C PHE A 28 3.23 5.52 11.12
N ALA A 29 3.17 5.14 12.39
CA ALA A 29 3.50 6.05 13.48
C ALA A 29 5.01 6.08 13.70
N SER A 30 5.57 7.28 13.83
CA SER A 30 6.98 7.44 14.21
C SER A 30 7.16 7.24 15.72
N THR A 31 8.39 7.04 16.15
CA THR A 31 8.72 6.95 17.58
C THR A 31 8.43 8.26 18.32
N ALA A 32 8.41 9.38 17.62
CA ALA A 32 8.08 10.69 18.18
C ALA A 32 6.58 10.98 18.25
N GLY A 33 5.73 10.06 17.74
CA GLY A 33 4.28 10.20 17.77
C GLY A 33 3.67 10.84 16.53
N ASP A 34 4.47 11.23 15.55
CA ASP A 34 3.96 11.74 14.29
C ASP A 34 3.53 10.59 13.38
N VAL A 35 2.64 10.88 12.44
CA VAL A 35 2.31 9.95 11.37
C VAL A 35 3.21 10.27 10.17
N LEU A 36 3.97 9.28 9.72
CA LEU A 36 4.80 9.38 8.53
C LEU A 36 4.10 8.72 7.36
N VAL A 37 4.25 9.31 6.16
CA VAL A 37 3.71 8.76 4.92
C VAL A 37 4.83 8.75 3.89
N LEU A 38 5.20 7.56 3.42
CA LEU A 38 6.31 7.38 2.50
C LEU A 38 5.91 6.49 1.32
N PRO A 39 6.39 6.77 0.10
CA PRO A 39 6.17 5.88 -1.02
C PRO A 39 7.04 4.63 -0.90
N VAL A 40 6.47 3.48 -1.22
CA VAL A 40 7.20 2.22 -1.29
C VAL A 40 6.87 1.50 -2.59
N SER A 41 7.87 0.87 -3.18
CA SER A 41 7.67 -0.03 -4.31
C SER A 41 7.37 -1.42 -3.76
N TYR A 42 6.31 -2.06 -4.24
CA TYR A 42 5.81 -3.28 -3.61
C TYR A 42 5.31 -4.31 -4.60
N ARG A 43 5.10 -5.50 -4.11
CA ARG A 43 4.34 -6.56 -4.76
C ARG A 43 3.43 -7.21 -3.73
N VAL A 44 2.36 -7.83 -4.21
CA VAL A 44 1.45 -8.61 -3.34
C VAL A 44 1.64 -10.08 -3.67
N ASP A 45 1.88 -10.90 -2.64
CA ASP A 45 2.03 -12.34 -2.83
C ASP A 45 0.68 -13.06 -2.84
N ASP A 46 0.71 -14.37 -3.10
CA ASP A 46 -0.51 -15.17 -3.20
C ASP A 46 -1.28 -15.31 -1.89
N SER A 47 -0.66 -14.96 -0.77
CA SER A 47 -1.26 -15.01 0.56
C SER A 47 -1.78 -13.65 1.02
N CYS A 48 -1.92 -12.68 0.12
CA CYS A 48 -2.35 -11.32 0.41
C CYS A 48 -1.38 -10.58 1.35
N VAL A 49 -0.10 -10.85 1.23
CA VAL A 49 0.95 -10.11 1.92
C VAL A 49 1.55 -9.10 0.94
N LEU A 50 1.56 -7.83 1.33
CA LEU A 50 2.22 -6.78 0.58
C LEU A 50 3.70 -6.77 0.97
N VAL A 51 4.60 -6.88 0.00
CA VAL A 51 6.04 -7.08 0.23
C VAL A 51 6.81 -5.90 -0.35
N PHE A 52 7.66 -5.32 0.45
CA PHE A 52 8.57 -4.25 -0.01
C PHE A 52 9.94 -4.40 0.66
N ALA A 53 10.95 -3.81 0.02
CA ALA A 53 12.31 -3.80 0.54
C ALA A 53 12.71 -2.39 0.95
N THR A 54 13.49 -2.28 2.01
CA THR A 54 13.99 -1.02 2.51
C THR A 54 15.42 -1.18 3.03
N SER A 55 16.12 -0.06 3.20
CA SER A 55 17.45 -0.07 3.80
C SER A 55 17.37 -0.41 5.29
N GLY A 56 18.26 -1.26 5.77
CA GLY A 56 18.35 -1.63 7.18
C GLY A 56 18.65 -0.46 8.12
N SER A 57 19.19 0.63 7.58
CA SER A 57 19.46 1.86 8.34
C SER A 57 18.36 2.90 8.20
N GLY A 58 17.33 2.66 7.36
CA GLY A 58 16.24 3.60 7.14
C GLY A 58 15.15 3.53 8.20
N VAL A 59 14.26 4.53 8.16
CA VAL A 59 13.17 4.64 9.14
C VAL A 59 12.16 3.50 9.04
N LEU A 60 12.05 2.86 7.86
CA LEU A 60 11.12 1.76 7.64
C LEU A 60 11.63 0.43 8.18
N ALA A 61 12.93 0.30 8.46
CA ALA A 61 13.52 -0.98 8.86
C ALA A 61 12.91 -1.51 10.17
N ARG A 62 12.50 -0.64 11.08
CA ARG A 62 11.90 -1.06 12.36
C ARG A 62 10.57 -1.80 12.19
N LEU A 63 9.91 -1.64 11.03
CA LEU A 63 8.66 -2.35 10.76
C LEU A 63 8.85 -3.87 10.72
N ALA A 64 10.09 -4.33 10.53
CA ALA A 64 10.42 -5.76 10.60
C ALA A 64 10.18 -6.36 12.00
N HIS A 65 10.09 -5.55 13.03
CA HIS A 65 9.87 -6.00 14.41
C HIS A 65 8.39 -6.11 14.80
N GLY A 66 7.49 -5.73 13.90
CA GLY A 66 6.05 -5.85 14.11
C GLY A 66 5.40 -4.52 14.44
N GLU A 67 4.51 -4.06 13.55
CA GLU A 67 3.78 -2.84 13.76
C GLU A 67 2.57 -2.80 12.83
N ARG A 68 1.52 -2.18 13.30
CA ARG A 68 0.33 -1.96 12.48
C ARG A 68 0.54 -0.76 11.57
N VAL A 69 0.22 -0.92 10.29
CA VAL A 69 0.44 0.11 9.26
C VAL A 69 -0.75 0.18 8.32
N SER A 70 -0.79 1.23 7.52
CA SER A 70 -1.77 1.40 6.45
C SER A 70 -1.05 1.71 5.14
N VAL A 71 -1.60 1.23 4.04
CA VAL A 71 -1.11 1.54 2.70
C VAL A 71 -2.26 2.04 1.83
N GLN A 72 -1.97 2.96 0.94
CA GLN A 72 -2.95 3.56 0.05
C GLN A 72 -2.42 3.57 -1.37
N VAL A 73 -3.27 3.17 -2.31
CA VAL A 73 -3.02 3.31 -3.75
C VAL A 73 -4.22 3.99 -4.37
N ASP A 74 -3.99 4.67 -5.49
CA ASP A 74 -5.06 5.30 -6.23
C ASP A 74 -4.70 5.48 -7.69
N ASP A 75 -5.71 5.83 -8.46
CA ASP A 75 -5.58 6.31 -9.83
C ASP A 75 -6.66 7.38 -10.03
N VAL A 76 -6.25 8.63 -10.00
CA VAL A 76 -7.15 9.77 -10.04
C VAL A 76 -6.81 10.63 -11.25
N SER A 77 -7.82 10.96 -12.05
CA SER A 77 -7.70 11.89 -13.15
C SER A 77 -8.34 13.22 -12.77
N GLU A 78 -7.51 14.25 -12.63
CA GLU A 78 -7.99 15.60 -12.35
C GLU A 78 -8.79 16.14 -13.54
N GLU A 79 -8.37 15.84 -14.76
CA GLU A 79 -9.02 16.28 -15.97
C GLU A 79 -10.43 15.67 -16.12
N LEU A 80 -10.55 14.37 -15.89
CA LEU A 80 -11.81 13.65 -16.04
C LEU A 80 -12.66 13.66 -14.78
N HIS A 81 -12.14 14.18 -13.68
CA HIS A 81 -12.81 14.20 -12.38
C HIS A 81 -13.31 12.82 -11.98
N ASN A 82 -12.49 11.80 -12.20
CA ASN A 82 -12.80 10.44 -11.81
C ASN A 82 -11.57 9.73 -11.25
N GLY A 83 -11.81 8.61 -10.64
CA GLY A 83 -10.75 7.78 -10.11
C GLY A 83 -11.24 6.77 -9.10
N TRP A 84 -10.27 6.04 -8.58
CA TRP A 84 -10.51 5.11 -7.50
C TRP A 84 -9.36 5.20 -6.49
N SER A 85 -9.64 4.80 -5.26
CA SER A 85 -8.63 4.67 -4.24
C SER A 85 -8.89 3.41 -3.41
N VAL A 86 -7.82 2.82 -2.91
CA VAL A 86 -7.87 1.66 -2.02
C VAL A 86 -7.01 1.97 -0.80
N LEU A 87 -7.58 1.73 0.37
CA LEU A 87 -6.90 1.83 1.65
C LEU A 87 -6.85 0.43 2.27
N ALA A 88 -5.66 -0.04 2.58
CA ALA A 88 -5.45 -1.34 3.19
C ALA A 88 -4.75 -1.18 4.53
N HIS A 89 -5.14 -1.99 5.48
CA HIS A 89 -4.52 -2.02 6.81
C HIS A 89 -3.94 -3.40 7.05
N GLY A 90 -2.87 -3.46 7.78
CA GLY A 90 -2.26 -4.73 8.09
C GLY A 90 -1.16 -4.64 9.13
N HIS A 91 -0.56 -5.79 9.39
CA HIS A 91 0.52 -5.95 10.35
C HIS A 91 1.83 -6.18 9.60
N ALA A 92 2.80 -5.29 9.82
CA ALA A 92 4.12 -5.37 9.19
C ALA A 92 5.08 -6.19 10.06
N THR A 93 5.79 -7.10 9.43
CA THR A 93 6.87 -7.86 10.06
C THR A 93 7.96 -8.16 9.03
N ALA A 94 9.04 -8.79 9.46
CA ALA A 94 10.02 -9.34 8.52
C ALA A 94 9.34 -10.35 7.60
N TYR A 95 9.55 -10.22 6.30
CA TYR A 95 8.93 -11.11 5.32
C TYR A 95 9.67 -12.43 5.24
N LYS A 96 8.92 -13.52 5.19
CA LYS A 96 9.46 -14.88 5.15
C LYS A 96 9.01 -15.69 3.93
N GLY A 97 8.37 -15.04 2.97
CA GLY A 97 7.90 -15.70 1.75
C GLY A 97 8.92 -15.64 0.62
N ASP A 98 8.48 -16.01 -0.57
CA ASP A 98 9.35 -16.18 -1.74
C ASP A 98 9.32 -15.02 -2.74
N VAL A 99 8.43 -14.05 -2.56
CA VAL A 99 8.33 -12.92 -3.47
C VAL A 99 9.48 -11.96 -3.25
N SER A 100 10.17 -11.59 -4.33
CA SER A 100 11.22 -10.58 -4.28
C SER A 100 10.65 -9.24 -4.72
N PRO A 101 10.57 -8.25 -3.84
CA PRO A 101 10.15 -6.91 -4.23
C PRO A 101 11.24 -6.26 -5.08
N GLN A 102 10.82 -5.42 -6.02
CA GLN A 102 11.75 -4.67 -6.84
C GLN A 102 12.21 -3.42 -6.08
N ALA A 103 13.45 -3.41 -5.63
CA ALA A 103 14.03 -2.22 -5.03
C ALA A 103 14.49 -1.26 -6.13
N TRP A 104 14.14 0.02 -5.99
CA TRP A 104 14.60 1.05 -6.92
C TRP A 104 16.04 1.46 -6.64
N ILE A 105 16.48 1.26 -5.42
CA ILE A 105 17.86 1.53 -4.99
C ILE A 105 18.43 0.23 -4.45
N ALA A 106 19.46 -0.29 -5.12
CA ALA A 106 20.16 -1.49 -4.66
C ALA A 106 21.04 -1.15 -3.45
N GLY A 107 20.96 -1.96 -2.41
CA GLY A 107 21.79 -1.83 -1.22
C GLY A 107 22.22 -3.20 -0.70
N HIS A 108 23.28 -3.21 0.10
CA HIS A 108 23.80 -4.45 0.69
C HIS A 108 23.17 -4.79 2.04
N ASP A 109 22.46 -3.84 2.64
CA ASP A 109 21.81 -3.97 3.94
C ASP A 109 20.27 -4.00 3.82
N GLU A 110 19.78 -4.55 2.74
CA GLU A 110 18.36 -4.58 2.44
C GLU A 110 17.57 -5.44 3.42
N VAL A 111 16.47 -4.88 3.92
CA VAL A 111 15.50 -5.59 4.76
C VAL A 111 14.20 -5.73 3.98
N VAL A 112 13.66 -6.94 3.95
CA VAL A 112 12.38 -7.21 3.27
C VAL A 112 11.27 -7.31 4.30
N ILE A 113 10.23 -6.53 4.10
CA ILE A 113 9.11 -6.40 5.02
C ILE A 113 7.85 -6.88 4.33
N GLY A 114 7.05 -7.66 5.05
CA GLY A 114 5.74 -8.10 4.62
C GLY A 114 4.66 -7.49 5.49
N ILE A 115 3.59 -7.04 4.86
CA ILE A 115 2.40 -6.53 5.54
C ILE A 115 1.28 -7.54 5.30
N GLU A 116 0.86 -8.23 6.35
CA GLU A 116 -0.32 -9.10 6.29
C GLU A 116 -1.57 -8.23 6.30
N LEU A 117 -2.24 -8.16 5.15
CA LEU A 117 -3.41 -7.31 4.98
C LEU A 117 -4.63 -7.97 5.61
N ASP A 118 -5.30 -7.26 6.51
CA ASP A 118 -6.47 -7.78 7.21
C ASP A 118 -7.74 -6.94 6.99
N ARG A 119 -7.61 -5.77 6.36
CA ARG A 119 -8.75 -4.93 6.07
C ARG A 119 -8.48 -4.09 4.83
N LEU A 120 -9.38 -4.19 3.85
CA LEU A 120 -9.30 -3.41 2.62
C LEU A 120 -10.62 -2.66 2.43
N THR A 121 -10.51 -1.37 2.13
CA THR A 121 -11.65 -0.54 1.74
C THR A 121 -11.25 0.25 0.50
N GLY A 122 -12.22 0.60 -0.31
CA GLY A 122 -11.96 1.40 -1.49
C GLY A 122 -13.21 2.08 -2.00
N ARG A 123 -13.00 3.06 -2.86
CA ARG A 123 -14.06 3.84 -3.49
C ARG A 123 -13.71 4.15 -4.91
N ALA A 124 -14.74 4.15 -5.76
CA ALA A 124 -14.65 4.66 -7.11
C ALA A 124 -15.55 5.89 -7.22
N VAL A 125 -15.04 6.96 -7.80
CA VAL A 125 -15.77 8.22 -7.93
C VAL A 125 -15.72 8.72 -9.36
N SER A 126 -16.80 9.38 -9.79
CA SER A 126 -16.85 10.08 -11.05
C SER A 126 -17.77 11.28 -10.92
N ALA A 127 -17.29 12.44 -11.33
CA ALA A 127 -18.13 13.65 -11.42
C ALA A 127 -19.05 13.59 -12.65
N PHE A 128 -18.71 12.76 -13.62
CA PHE A 128 -19.47 12.58 -14.85
C PHE A 128 -19.95 11.14 -14.92
N GLY A 129 -21.24 10.97 -14.91
CA GLY A 129 -21.88 9.66 -14.92
C GLY A 129 -21.64 8.84 -16.16
#